data_c6f4298cc6ecf4d5aa40845fc54ab305
#
_entry.id   c6f4298cc6ecf4d5aa40845fc54ab305
#
_cell.length_a   1.000
_cell.length_b   1.000
_cell.length_c   1.000
_cell.angle_alpha   90.00
_cell.angle_beta   90.00
_cell.angle_gamma   90.00
#
_symmetry.space_group_name_H-M   'P 1'
#
loop_
_entity.id
_entity.type
_entity.pdbx_description
1 polymer ?
#
loop_
_entity_poly.entity_id
_entity_poly.type
_entity_poly.pdbx_seq_one_letter_code
_entity_poly.pdbx_strand_id
1 'polypeptide(L)'
;EHELDQEKLKSFLPVMGLYLDAGQDNPLYNIARMKGYAFTSAFVNLQTDPRSGMSGRAEMGNLQLGQLLLDTISSRILQDSTGVQLYGMVKNGKKNPTPMEVRLKSYILPTGAGLEMKYLDSEGETGVDLGIQAEMGEEGINVHLYPEHPVLAYRNFTVNKENYVFLVKDKSIKAHI
;
A
#
# COMPACT_ATOMS: atom_id res chain seq x y z
N GLU A 1 1.78 12.28 -25.81
CA GLU A 1 0.78 11.77 -24.83
C GLU A 1 1.48 10.75 -23.92
N HIS A 2 1.81 11.20 -22.70
CA HIS A 2 2.53 10.35 -21.70
C HIS A 2 1.66 10.09 -20.46
N GLU A 3 0.36 10.30 -20.59
CA GLU A 3 -0.59 9.96 -19.54
C GLU A 3 -0.96 8.49 -19.60
N LEU A 4 -1.07 7.87 -18.41
CA LEU A 4 -1.61 6.53 -18.28
C LEU A 4 -3.12 6.58 -18.58
N ASP A 5 -3.52 5.99 -19.68
CA ASP A 5 -4.93 5.90 -20.08
C ASP A 5 -5.68 4.94 -19.14
N GLN A 6 -6.43 5.51 -18.20
CA GLN A 6 -7.18 4.77 -17.20
C GLN A 6 -8.28 3.90 -17.80
N GLU A 7 -8.92 4.37 -18.87
CA GLU A 7 -9.95 3.60 -19.58
C GLU A 7 -9.33 2.38 -20.27
N LYS A 8 -8.15 2.55 -20.86
CA LYS A 8 -7.39 1.45 -21.44
C LYS A 8 -6.95 0.45 -20.38
N LEU A 9 -6.48 0.92 -19.21
CA LEU A 9 -6.14 0.03 -18.09
C LEU A 9 -7.36 -0.78 -17.62
N LYS A 10 -8.53 -0.15 -17.49
CA LYS A 10 -9.77 -0.87 -17.15
C LYS A 10 -10.16 -1.89 -18.20
N SER A 11 -10.01 -1.57 -19.49
CA SER A 11 -10.43 -2.45 -20.58
C SER A 11 -9.71 -3.81 -20.60
N PHE A 12 -8.54 -3.92 -19.98
CA PHE A 12 -7.81 -5.19 -19.83
C PHE A 12 -8.25 -6.02 -18.64
N LEU A 13 -9.09 -5.48 -17.74
CA LEU A 13 -9.55 -6.23 -16.58
C LEU A 13 -10.53 -7.34 -17.00
N PRO A 14 -10.37 -8.56 -16.50
CA PRO A 14 -11.41 -9.59 -16.66
C PRO A 14 -12.62 -9.22 -15.81
N VAL A 15 -13.79 -9.70 -16.20
CA VAL A 15 -14.96 -9.72 -15.31
C VAL A 15 -14.74 -10.83 -14.29
N MET A 16 -14.44 -10.49 -13.07
CA MET A 16 -14.12 -11.46 -12.01
C MET A 16 -14.64 -10.98 -10.66
N GLY A 17 -15.12 -11.91 -9.85
CA GLY A 17 -15.41 -11.72 -8.44
C GLY A 17 -14.69 -12.79 -7.62
N LEU A 18 -13.95 -12.37 -6.60
CA LEU A 18 -13.37 -13.25 -5.60
C LEU A 18 -13.97 -12.90 -4.24
N TYR A 19 -14.61 -13.88 -3.63
CA TYR A 19 -15.14 -13.74 -2.28
C TYR A 19 -14.60 -14.87 -1.40
N LEU A 20 -14.04 -14.52 -0.27
CA LEU A 20 -13.61 -15.42 0.78
C LEU A 20 -14.06 -14.86 2.13
N ASP A 21 -14.69 -15.70 2.92
CA ASP A 21 -14.98 -15.45 4.33
C ASP A 21 -14.64 -16.73 5.09
N ALA A 22 -13.59 -16.68 5.89
CA ALA A 22 -13.03 -17.83 6.57
C ALA A 22 -12.77 -17.53 8.04
N GLY A 23 -13.43 -18.28 8.92
CA GLY A 23 -13.13 -18.37 10.33
C GLY A 23 -12.32 -19.62 10.67
N GLN A 24 -12.23 -19.91 11.95
CA GLN A 24 -11.51 -21.09 12.47
C GLN A 24 -12.16 -22.43 12.08
N ASP A 25 -13.42 -22.41 11.67
CA ASP A 25 -14.17 -23.61 11.21
C ASP A 25 -13.94 -23.91 9.74
N ASN A 26 -13.23 -23.03 9.02
CA ASN A 26 -13.01 -23.16 7.59
C ASN A 26 -11.84 -24.10 7.30
N PRO A 27 -11.91 -24.98 6.26
CA PRO A 27 -10.78 -25.84 5.87
C PRO A 27 -9.48 -25.10 5.60
N LEU A 28 -9.53 -23.84 5.13
CA LEU A 28 -8.33 -23.01 4.93
C LEU A 28 -7.60 -22.73 6.25
N TYR A 29 -8.32 -22.58 7.36
CA TYR A 29 -7.70 -22.47 8.68
C TYR A 29 -6.91 -23.71 9.05
N ASN A 30 -7.44 -24.92 8.77
CA ASN A 30 -6.75 -26.17 9.02
C ASN A 30 -5.46 -26.30 8.20
N ILE A 31 -5.51 -25.88 6.91
CA ILE A 31 -4.33 -25.85 6.05
C ILE A 31 -3.27 -24.88 6.61
N ALA A 32 -3.70 -23.69 7.03
CA ALA A 32 -2.80 -22.70 7.64
C ALA A 32 -2.14 -23.25 8.91
N ARG A 33 -2.91 -23.89 9.79
CA ARG A 33 -2.39 -24.53 11.01
C ARG A 33 -1.35 -25.62 10.73
N MET A 34 -1.57 -26.43 9.71
CA MET A 34 -0.59 -27.45 9.29
C MET A 34 0.76 -26.84 8.86
N LYS A 35 0.75 -25.58 8.43
CA LYS A 35 1.93 -24.79 8.06
C LYS A 35 2.49 -23.95 9.22
N GLY A 36 1.92 -24.08 10.41
CA GLY A 36 2.36 -23.32 11.59
C GLY A 36 1.78 -21.90 11.68
N TYR A 37 0.75 -21.59 10.90
CA TYR A 37 0.05 -20.31 10.92
C TYR A 37 -1.31 -20.46 11.61
N ALA A 38 -1.80 -19.38 12.22
CA ALA A 38 -3.16 -19.32 12.76
C ALA A 38 -3.75 -17.92 12.53
N PHE A 39 -5.07 -17.83 12.41
CA PHE A 39 -5.80 -16.59 12.33
C PHE A 39 -7.20 -16.76 12.94
N THR A 40 -7.88 -15.69 13.32
CA THR A 40 -9.27 -15.77 13.79
C THR A 40 -10.28 -15.56 12.67
N SER A 41 -9.95 -14.72 11.70
CA SER A 41 -10.79 -14.42 10.54
C SER A 41 -9.92 -14.05 9.34
N ALA A 42 -10.36 -14.42 8.17
CA ALA A 42 -9.81 -13.97 6.90
C ALA A 42 -10.95 -13.64 5.96
N PHE A 43 -10.98 -12.41 5.47
CA PHE A 43 -11.99 -11.91 4.56
C PHE A 43 -11.33 -11.34 3.31
N VAL A 44 -11.85 -11.68 2.14
CA VAL A 44 -11.47 -11.06 0.86
C VAL A 44 -12.73 -10.86 0.03
N ASN A 45 -12.91 -9.66 -0.47
CA ASN A 45 -13.89 -9.35 -1.49
C ASN A 45 -13.21 -8.48 -2.54
N LEU A 46 -12.99 -9.04 -3.73
CA LEU A 46 -12.38 -8.35 -4.87
C LEU A 46 -13.30 -8.49 -6.07
N GLN A 47 -13.55 -7.38 -6.73
CA GLN A 47 -14.34 -7.33 -7.96
C GLN A 47 -13.57 -6.57 -9.03
N THR A 48 -13.60 -7.09 -10.24
CA THR A 48 -13.03 -6.44 -11.41
C THR A 48 -14.02 -6.48 -12.58
N ASP A 49 -14.09 -5.40 -13.32
CA ASP A 49 -14.94 -5.25 -14.50
C ASP A 49 -14.35 -4.20 -15.45
N PRO A 50 -14.31 -4.41 -16.76
CA PRO A 50 -13.76 -3.46 -17.72
C PRO A 50 -14.42 -2.08 -17.71
N ARG A 51 -15.65 -1.97 -17.24
CA ARG A 51 -16.40 -0.71 -17.20
C ARG A 51 -16.22 0.02 -15.87
N SER A 52 -16.32 -0.69 -14.76
CA SER A 52 -16.27 -0.11 -13.42
C SER A 52 -14.87 -0.10 -12.81
N GLY A 53 -13.91 -0.83 -13.40
CA GLY A 53 -12.57 -0.95 -12.88
C GLY A 53 -12.45 -2.04 -11.82
N MET A 54 -11.57 -1.82 -10.84
CA MET A 54 -11.27 -2.74 -9.77
C MET A 54 -11.67 -2.15 -8.42
N SER A 55 -12.35 -2.93 -7.59
CA SER A 55 -12.60 -2.58 -6.20
C SER A 55 -12.46 -3.81 -5.31
N GLY A 56 -11.98 -3.61 -4.10
CA GLY A 56 -11.89 -4.71 -3.17
C GLY A 56 -11.36 -4.32 -1.81
N ARG A 57 -11.53 -5.25 -0.88
CA ARG A 57 -10.92 -5.22 0.44
C ARG A 57 -10.50 -6.61 0.87
N ALA A 58 -9.44 -6.68 1.65
CA ALA A 58 -9.03 -7.88 2.34
C ALA A 58 -8.72 -7.53 3.80
N GLU A 59 -9.12 -8.39 4.71
CA GLU A 59 -8.92 -8.23 6.14
C GLU A 59 -8.53 -9.57 6.75
N MET A 60 -7.60 -9.55 7.69
CA MET A 60 -7.22 -10.73 8.47
C MET A 60 -7.07 -10.34 9.94
N GLY A 61 -7.70 -11.10 10.81
CA GLY A 61 -7.68 -10.89 12.24
C GLY A 61 -6.79 -11.90 12.96
N ASN A 62 -5.97 -11.41 13.89
CA ASN A 62 -5.10 -12.18 14.78
C ASN A 62 -4.26 -13.23 14.03
N LEU A 63 -3.53 -12.79 13.00
CA LEU A 63 -2.60 -13.66 12.28
C LEU A 63 -1.38 -13.96 13.15
N GLN A 64 -1.16 -15.23 13.44
CA GLN A 64 0.02 -15.72 14.14
C GLN A 64 1.00 -16.36 13.16
N LEU A 65 2.23 -15.84 13.15
CA LEU A 65 3.36 -16.29 12.35
C LEU A 65 4.51 -16.68 13.31
N GLY A 66 4.50 -17.93 13.82
CA GLY A 66 5.42 -18.31 14.87
C GLY A 66 5.20 -17.48 16.15
N GLN A 67 6.18 -16.66 16.53
CA GLN A 67 6.09 -15.77 17.71
C GLN A 67 5.47 -14.40 17.40
N LEU A 68 5.37 -14.03 16.12
CA LEU A 68 4.78 -12.77 15.71
C LEU A 68 3.26 -12.90 15.70
N LEU A 69 2.57 -12.00 16.39
CA LEU A 69 1.12 -11.86 16.37
C LEU A 69 0.74 -10.52 15.75
N LEU A 70 0.01 -10.54 14.65
CA LEU A 70 -0.56 -9.37 13.99
C LEU A 70 -2.06 -9.33 14.26
N ASP A 71 -2.52 -8.35 15.03
CA ASP A 71 -3.92 -8.27 15.44
C ASP A 71 -4.84 -7.99 14.25
N THR A 72 -4.38 -7.13 13.34
CA THR A 72 -5.14 -6.74 12.16
C THR A 72 -4.22 -6.52 10.97
N ILE A 73 -4.58 -7.11 9.86
CA ILE A 73 -4.07 -6.76 8.53
C ILE A 73 -5.28 -6.36 7.71
N SER A 74 -5.24 -5.21 7.08
CA SER A 74 -6.30 -4.78 6.18
C SER A 74 -5.73 -4.14 4.93
N SER A 75 -6.42 -4.32 3.82
CA SER A 75 -6.14 -3.61 2.58
C SER A 75 -7.42 -3.26 1.84
N ARG A 76 -7.39 -2.18 1.10
CA ARG A 76 -8.47 -1.72 0.24
C ARG A 76 -7.89 -1.23 -1.07
N ILE A 77 -8.46 -1.67 -2.17
CA ILE A 77 -8.14 -1.19 -3.51
C ILE A 77 -9.39 -0.59 -4.14
N LEU A 78 -9.21 0.51 -4.84
CA LEU A 78 -10.25 1.18 -5.62
C LEU A 78 -9.65 1.73 -6.90
N GLN A 79 -10.28 1.42 -8.01
CA GLN A 79 -10.02 2.04 -9.30
C GLN A 79 -11.27 2.78 -9.76
N ASP A 80 -11.12 4.05 -10.08
CA ASP A 80 -12.17 4.90 -10.62
C ASP A 80 -11.66 5.66 -11.87
N SER A 81 -12.35 6.70 -12.28
CA SER A 81 -11.96 7.54 -13.43
C SER A 81 -10.70 8.36 -13.18
N THR A 82 -10.30 8.55 -11.92
CA THR A 82 -9.11 9.32 -11.55
C THR A 82 -7.85 8.47 -11.48
N GLY A 83 -7.99 7.16 -11.22
CA GLY A 83 -6.85 6.25 -11.12
C GLY A 83 -7.09 5.05 -10.23
N VAL A 84 -6.00 4.45 -9.78
CA VAL A 84 -6.00 3.32 -8.84
C VAL A 84 -5.47 3.79 -7.49
N GLN A 85 -6.16 3.46 -6.41
CA GLN A 85 -5.73 3.74 -5.05
C GLN A 85 -5.67 2.44 -4.25
N LEU A 86 -4.62 2.26 -3.47
CA LEU A 86 -4.42 1.15 -2.54
C LEU A 86 -4.11 1.68 -1.15
N TYR A 87 -4.85 1.20 -0.17
CA TYR A 87 -4.60 1.45 1.24
C TYR A 87 -4.27 0.13 1.93
N GLY A 88 -3.26 0.13 2.77
CA GLY A 88 -2.86 -1.01 3.58
C GLY A 88 -2.64 -0.60 5.02
N MET A 89 -2.97 -1.47 5.95
CA MET A 89 -2.67 -1.32 7.37
C MET A 89 -2.28 -2.66 7.97
N VAL A 90 -1.23 -2.64 8.75
CA VAL A 90 -0.82 -3.77 9.61
C VAL A 90 -0.69 -3.24 11.03
N LYS A 91 -1.35 -3.91 11.96
CA LYS A 91 -1.31 -3.56 13.37
C LYS A 91 -1.03 -4.80 14.21
N ASN A 92 -0.08 -4.70 15.10
CA ASN A 92 0.02 -5.60 16.22
C ASN A 92 -0.33 -4.84 17.50
N GLY A 93 -1.16 -5.42 18.36
CA GLY A 93 -1.72 -4.71 19.48
C GLY A 93 -1.00 -4.95 20.79
N LYS A 94 -1.67 -4.52 21.86
CA LYS A 94 -1.14 -4.48 23.24
C LYS A 94 -0.69 -5.82 23.82
N LYS A 95 -1.03 -6.95 23.18
CA LYS A 95 -0.56 -8.28 23.60
C LYS A 95 0.86 -8.60 23.12
N ASN A 96 1.39 -7.80 22.22
CA ASN A 96 2.77 -7.93 21.75
C ASN A 96 3.73 -7.13 22.64
N PRO A 97 4.98 -7.58 22.78
CA PRO A 97 6.01 -6.84 23.52
C PRO A 97 6.27 -5.45 22.93
N THR A 98 6.11 -5.31 21.62
CA THR A 98 6.31 -4.07 20.86
C THR A 98 5.10 -3.80 19.98
N PRO A 99 4.00 -3.25 20.52
CA PRO A 99 2.86 -2.81 19.70
C PRO A 99 3.30 -1.84 18.62
N MET A 100 2.75 -1.99 17.42
CA MET A 100 3.06 -1.13 16.29
C MET A 100 1.87 -0.98 15.34
N GLU A 101 1.88 0.05 14.53
CA GLU A 101 0.94 0.24 13.42
C GLU A 101 1.71 0.75 12.20
N VAL A 102 1.55 0.05 11.07
CA VAL A 102 2.08 0.47 9.77
C VAL A 102 0.90 0.79 8.86
N ARG A 103 0.92 1.97 8.27
CA ARG A 103 -0.02 2.40 7.23
C ARG A 103 0.72 2.60 5.92
N LEU A 104 0.11 2.12 4.84
CA LEU A 104 0.55 2.31 3.48
C LEU A 104 -0.58 2.95 2.68
N LYS A 105 -0.23 3.91 1.85
CA LYS A 105 -1.13 4.46 0.84
C LYS A 105 -0.35 4.55 -0.46
N SER A 106 -0.89 3.99 -1.54
CA SER A 106 -0.33 4.16 -2.86
C SER A 106 -1.42 4.54 -3.87
N TYR A 107 -1.01 5.21 -4.93
CA TYR A 107 -1.90 5.60 -5.99
C TYR A 107 -1.17 5.58 -7.33
N ILE A 108 -1.94 5.32 -8.38
CA ILE A 108 -1.54 5.43 -9.78
C ILE A 108 -2.55 6.35 -10.46
N LEU A 109 -2.11 7.50 -10.91
CA LEU A 109 -2.89 8.50 -11.63
C LEU A 109 -2.47 8.54 -13.11
N PRO A 110 -3.23 9.19 -14.00
CA PRO A 110 -2.79 9.39 -15.38
C PRO A 110 -1.39 10.00 -15.49
N THR A 111 -1.06 10.93 -14.60
CA THR A 111 0.17 11.73 -14.63
C THR A 111 1.31 11.15 -13.78
N GLY A 112 1.07 10.07 -13.01
CA GLY A 112 2.12 9.55 -12.15
C GLY A 112 1.66 8.55 -11.12
N ALA A 113 2.53 8.29 -10.15
CA ALA A 113 2.27 7.35 -9.06
C ALA A 113 2.87 7.85 -7.74
N GLY A 114 2.33 7.40 -6.62
CA GLY A 114 2.88 7.71 -5.31
C GLY A 114 2.73 6.59 -4.31
N LEU A 115 3.60 6.63 -3.31
CA LEU A 115 3.61 5.72 -2.17
C LEU A 115 3.89 6.53 -0.89
N GLU A 116 3.04 6.37 0.10
CA GLU A 116 3.19 6.92 1.44
C GLU A 116 3.28 5.80 2.45
N MET A 117 4.17 5.91 3.41
CA MET A 117 4.31 4.97 4.52
C MET A 117 4.38 5.72 5.83
N LYS A 118 3.60 5.26 6.81
CA LYS A 118 3.66 5.73 8.19
C LYS A 118 3.79 4.55 9.14
N TYR A 119 4.74 4.64 10.06
CA TYR A 119 4.94 3.70 11.15
C TYR A 119 4.76 4.41 12.48
N LEU A 120 3.92 3.84 13.34
CA LEU A 120 3.70 4.27 14.71
C LEU A 120 4.11 3.15 15.66
N ASP A 121 4.80 3.48 16.72
CA ASP A 121 5.19 2.53 17.77
C ASP A 121 4.10 2.34 18.84
N SER A 122 4.47 1.67 19.94
CA SER A 122 3.60 1.34 21.05
C SER A 122 3.05 2.54 21.81
N GLU A 123 3.75 3.66 21.78
CA GLU A 123 3.37 4.92 22.43
C GLU A 123 2.60 5.85 21.48
N GLY A 124 2.49 5.44 20.22
CA GLY A 124 1.89 6.24 19.14
C GLY A 124 2.86 7.26 18.56
N GLU A 125 4.17 7.16 18.91
CA GLU A 125 5.20 7.99 18.34
C GLU A 125 5.48 7.59 16.89
N THR A 126 5.69 8.58 16.04
CA THR A 126 5.97 8.35 14.62
C THR A 126 7.44 8.00 14.44
N GLY A 127 7.72 6.76 14.09
CA GLY A 127 9.06 6.30 13.77
C GLY A 127 9.42 6.45 12.29
N VAL A 128 8.40 6.43 11.40
CA VAL A 128 8.54 6.70 9.96
C VAL A 128 7.33 7.48 9.48
N ASP A 129 7.54 8.52 8.69
CA ASP A 129 6.52 9.23 7.91
C ASP A 129 7.20 9.74 6.64
N LEU A 130 7.01 9.02 5.55
CA LEU A 130 7.74 9.22 4.31
C LEU A 130 6.84 8.91 3.12
N GLY A 131 6.99 9.70 2.06
CA GLY A 131 6.34 9.46 0.78
C GLY A 131 7.26 9.72 -0.39
N ILE A 132 6.95 9.04 -1.49
CA ILE A 132 7.60 9.21 -2.78
C ILE A 132 6.50 9.43 -3.82
N GLN A 133 6.66 10.44 -4.63
CA GLN A 133 5.79 10.74 -5.76
C GLN A 133 6.60 10.76 -7.04
N ALA A 134 6.15 10.05 -8.04
CA ALA A 134 6.72 10.03 -9.37
C ALA A 134 5.73 10.66 -10.36
N GLU A 135 6.17 11.66 -11.09
CA GLU A 135 5.38 12.35 -12.11
C GLU A 135 5.98 12.09 -13.49
N MET A 136 5.13 11.70 -14.43
CA MET A 136 5.54 11.47 -15.81
C MET A 136 5.46 12.77 -16.62
N GLY A 137 6.56 13.12 -17.27
CA GLY A 137 6.67 14.23 -18.18
C GLY A 137 7.14 13.81 -19.58
N GLU A 138 7.19 14.76 -20.50
CA GLU A 138 7.60 14.50 -21.88
C GLU A 138 9.05 13.99 -22.00
N GLU A 139 9.94 14.50 -21.15
CA GLU A 139 11.37 14.20 -21.19
C GLU A 139 11.79 13.07 -20.25
N GLY A 140 10.92 12.64 -19.32
CA GLY A 140 11.26 11.60 -18.34
C GLY A 140 10.30 11.56 -17.15
N ILE A 141 10.78 11.00 -16.05
CA ILE A 141 10.04 10.84 -14.80
C ILE A 141 10.70 11.72 -13.74
N ASN A 142 9.90 12.55 -13.10
CA ASN A 142 10.32 13.36 -11.97
C ASN A 142 9.90 12.68 -10.67
N VAL A 143 10.81 12.44 -9.77
CA VAL A 143 10.55 11.77 -8.48
C VAL A 143 10.83 12.73 -7.35
N HIS A 144 9.85 12.90 -6.47
CA HIS A 144 9.92 13.77 -5.30
C HIS A 144 9.78 12.97 -4.01
N LEU A 145 10.47 13.41 -2.98
CA LEU A 145 10.27 12.97 -1.59
C LEU A 145 9.34 13.96 -0.87
N TYR A 146 8.44 13.45 -0.04
CA TYR A 146 7.55 14.23 0.84
C TYR A 146 7.22 13.44 2.12
N PRO A 147 6.68 14.08 3.17
CA PRO A 147 6.44 15.52 3.31
C PRO A 147 7.74 16.33 3.38
N GLU A 148 7.63 17.67 3.49
CA GLU A 148 8.78 18.56 3.67
C GLU A 148 9.60 18.21 4.93
N HIS A 149 8.94 17.66 5.93
CA HIS A 149 9.55 17.18 7.17
C HIS A 149 9.28 15.68 7.37
N PRO A 150 9.95 14.80 6.59
CA PRO A 150 9.81 13.36 6.76
C PRO A 150 10.41 12.91 8.10
N VAL A 151 9.86 11.85 8.65
CA VAL A 151 10.36 11.18 9.84
C VAL A 151 11.02 9.87 9.44
N LEU A 152 12.24 9.64 9.87
CA LEU A 152 12.97 8.39 9.71
C LEU A 152 13.66 8.01 11.02
N ALA A 153 13.44 6.80 11.50
CA ALA A 153 14.00 6.28 12.75
C ALA A 153 13.80 7.28 13.93
N TYR A 154 12.57 7.82 14.07
CA TYR A 154 12.15 8.80 15.09
C TYR A 154 12.85 10.15 14.99
N ARG A 155 13.48 10.45 13.86
CA ARG A 155 14.17 11.73 13.64
C ARG A 155 13.49 12.49 12.52
N ASN A 156 13.24 13.78 12.78
CA ASN A 156 12.75 14.68 11.76
C ASN A 156 13.91 15.11 10.85
N PHE A 157 13.68 15.02 9.57
CA PHE A 157 14.56 15.55 8.53
C PHE A 157 13.86 16.72 7.84
N THR A 158 14.59 17.54 7.18
CA THR A 158 14.06 18.57 6.29
C THR A 158 14.51 18.23 4.89
N VAL A 159 13.56 18.11 3.98
CA VAL A 159 13.82 17.93 2.55
C VAL A 159 13.53 19.25 1.86
N ASN A 160 14.34 19.61 0.89
CA ASN A 160 14.05 20.77 0.07
C ASN A 160 12.67 20.60 -0.60
N LYS A 161 11.82 21.63 -0.58
CA LYS A 161 10.51 21.62 -1.24
C LYS A 161 10.60 21.31 -2.73
N GLU A 162 11.69 21.79 -3.35
CA GLU A 162 11.96 21.60 -4.76
C GLU A 162 12.86 20.37 -5.02
N ASN A 163 12.92 19.42 -4.04
CA ASN A 163 13.70 18.21 -4.24
C ASN A 163 13.15 17.40 -5.41
N TYR A 164 14.04 16.86 -6.22
CA TYR A 164 13.67 15.92 -7.26
C TYR A 164 14.83 15.02 -7.67
N VAL A 165 14.48 13.85 -8.17
CA VAL A 165 15.35 13.00 -8.97
C VAL A 165 14.68 12.85 -10.33
N PHE A 166 15.30 13.40 -11.37
CA PHE A 166 14.77 13.36 -12.72
C PHE A 166 15.44 12.24 -13.52
N LEU A 167 14.64 11.28 -13.93
CA LEU A 167 15.05 10.13 -14.74
C LEU A 167 14.75 10.45 -16.19
N VAL A 168 15.76 10.85 -16.95
CA VAL A 168 15.60 11.22 -18.37
C VAL A 168 15.46 9.98 -19.25
N LYS A 169 14.72 10.04 -20.32
CA LYS A 169 14.53 8.91 -21.28
C LYS A 169 15.82 8.38 -21.87
N ASP A 170 16.87 9.19 -21.98
CA ASP A 170 18.20 8.79 -22.46
C ASP A 170 19.04 8.03 -21.42
N LYS A 171 18.42 7.67 -20.26
CA LYS A 171 19.05 7.00 -19.12
C LYS A 171 19.97 7.87 -18.28
N SER A 172 19.98 9.18 -18.48
CA SER A 172 20.66 10.10 -17.57
C SER A 172 19.81 10.39 -16.33
N ILE A 173 20.48 10.76 -15.23
CA ILE A 173 19.84 11.09 -13.96
C ILE A 173 20.29 12.50 -13.56
N LYS A 174 19.34 13.36 -13.26
CA LYS A 174 19.58 14.67 -12.65
C LYS A 174 18.92 14.68 -11.25
N ALA A 175 19.62 15.13 -10.26
CA ALA A 175 19.09 15.20 -8.89
C ALA A 175 19.33 16.58 -8.28
N HIS A 176 18.34 17.04 -7.51
CA HIS A 176 18.40 18.19 -6.62
C HIS A 176 17.77 17.77 -5.30
N ILE A 177 18.59 17.70 -4.22
CA ILE A 177 18.19 17.14 -2.94
C ILE A 177 18.36 18.19 -1.85
#